data_5e9ea95d4f6840713e384c36994a887d
#
_entry.id   5e9ea95d4f6840713e384c36994a887d
#
_cell.length_a   1.000
_cell.length_b   1.000
_cell.length_c   1.000
_cell.angle_alpha   90.00
_cell.angle_beta   90.00
_cell.angle_gamma   90.00
#
_symmetry.space_group_name_H-M   'P 1'
#
loop_
_entity.id
_entity.type
_entity.pdbx_description
1 polymer ?
#
loop_
_entity_poly.entity_id
_entity_poly.type
_entity_poly.pdbx_seq_one_letter_code
_entity_poly.pdbx_strand_id
1 'polypeptide(L)'
;FKNGSEAIDEFEYCVDVFGMLSGGLDYKEQAEFFVNLVDAALHSYPSCEAIYVFASGKLTTPEDFENSKQYDSAARFIRLAVNARFFTINNSDDMIVDTIGFYTFGCADVQLHFHGIDPNHAVEYVYNIASYQFNNDFPVKSGDTIDGINENGRIVQDIQWRVQYENSLIQPIRTVLDINCGKYAAGQRKS
;
A
#
# COMPACT_ATOMS: atom_id res chain seq x y z
N PHE A 1 9.47 -6.44 14.60
CA PHE A 1 10.29 -5.22 14.77
C PHE A 1 9.51 -4.19 15.59
N LYS A 2 10.10 -3.67 16.67
CA LYS A 2 9.67 -2.42 17.32
C LYS A 2 9.82 -1.34 16.24
N ASN A 3 8.94 -0.40 16.15
CA ASN A 3 8.91 0.71 15.16
C ASN A 3 10.03 0.73 14.10
N GLY A 4 9.67 0.67 12.81
CA GLY A 4 10.65 0.53 11.73
C GLY A 4 11.75 1.62 11.68
N SER A 5 11.50 2.82 12.23
CA SER A 5 12.50 3.88 12.36
C SER A 5 13.57 3.59 13.44
N GLU A 6 13.17 2.97 14.56
CA GLU A 6 14.13 2.62 15.63
C GLU A 6 15.05 1.47 15.19
N ALA A 7 14.57 0.56 14.35
CA ALA A 7 15.40 -0.53 13.82
C ALA A 7 16.50 -0.01 12.87
N ILE A 8 16.22 1.07 12.11
CA ILE A 8 17.19 1.65 11.16
C ILE A 8 18.35 2.30 11.90
N ASP A 9 18.11 2.91 13.05
CA ASP A 9 19.14 3.57 13.86
C ASP A 9 20.11 2.59 14.55
N GLU A 10 19.78 1.29 14.57
CA GLU A 10 20.63 0.24 15.15
C GLU A 10 21.66 -0.33 14.16
N PHE A 11 21.54 -0.04 12.84
CA PHE A 11 22.47 -0.54 11.84
C PHE A 11 23.74 0.31 11.72
N GLU A 12 24.89 -0.37 11.64
CA GLU A 12 26.18 0.28 11.54
C GLU A 12 26.43 0.88 10.14
N TYR A 13 25.85 0.28 9.11
CA TYR A 13 26.01 0.68 7.71
C TYR A 13 24.66 0.68 6.97
N CYS A 14 24.50 1.68 6.10
CA CYS A 14 23.38 1.79 5.17
C CYS A 14 23.90 1.94 3.74
N VAL A 15 23.28 1.25 2.79
CA VAL A 15 23.54 1.40 1.36
C VAL A 15 22.27 1.93 0.72
N ASP A 16 22.32 3.16 0.22
CA ASP A 16 21.22 3.77 -0.51
C ASP A 16 21.24 3.36 -1.99
N VAL A 17 20.10 2.86 -2.46
CA VAL A 17 19.94 2.41 -3.85
C VAL A 17 18.84 3.24 -4.50
N PHE A 18 19.15 3.92 -5.61
CA PHE A 18 18.24 4.81 -6.32
C PHE A 18 18.05 4.40 -7.77
N GLY A 19 16.80 4.31 -8.21
CA GLY A 19 16.44 4.19 -9.62
C GLY A 19 16.47 5.58 -10.28
N MET A 20 17.57 5.96 -10.92
CA MET A 20 17.62 7.16 -11.75
C MET A 20 17.10 6.86 -13.15
N LEU A 21 16.34 7.79 -13.75
CA LEU A 21 15.82 7.70 -15.12
C LEU A 21 14.71 6.66 -15.38
N SER A 22 14.13 6.07 -14.35
CA SER A 22 12.99 5.14 -14.51
C SER A 22 11.68 5.83 -14.89
N GLY A 23 11.57 7.15 -14.79
CA GLY A 23 10.35 7.91 -15.08
C GLY A 23 9.86 7.87 -16.53
N GLY A 24 10.63 7.30 -17.46
CA GLY A 24 10.22 7.05 -18.85
C GLY A 24 9.57 5.68 -19.08
N LEU A 25 9.62 4.81 -18.08
CA LEU A 25 9.01 3.48 -18.11
C LEU A 25 7.54 3.56 -17.66
N ASP A 26 6.71 2.63 -18.11
CA ASP A 26 5.39 2.49 -17.54
C ASP A 26 5.48 1.97 -16.08
N TYR A 27 4.40 2.06 -15.32
CA TYR A 27 4.42 1.74 -13.90
C TYR A 27 4.69 0.25 -13.60
N LYS A 28 4.35 -0.68 -14.51
CA LYS A 28 4.68 -2.10 -14.36
C LYS A 28 6.15 -2.37 -14.63
N GLU A 29 6.70 -1.73 -15.67
CA GLU A 29 8.13 -1.76 -15.96
C GLU A 29 8.94 -1.13 -14.82
N GLN A 30 8.46 -0.03 -14.24
CA GLN A 30 9.09 0.58 -13.06
C GLN A 30 9.08 -0.37 -11.85
N ALA A 31 7.97 -1.09 -11.63
CA ALA A 31 7.86 -2.07 -10.55
C ALA A 31 8.84 -3.24 -10.74
N GLU A 32 8.94 -3.76 -11.97
CA GLU A 32 9.89 -4.81 -12.30
C GLU A 32 11.34 -4.33 -12.13
N PHE A 33 11.64 -3.15 -12.66
CA PHE A 33 12.96 -2.52 -12.48
C PHE A 33 13.33 -2.37 -11.00
N PHE A 34 12.39 -1.89 -10.18
CA PHE A 34 12.61 -1.72 -8.74
C PHE A 34 12.93 -3.06 -8.06
N VAL A 35 12.16 -4.11 -8.33
CA VAL A 35 12.39 -5.45 -7.78
C VAL A 35 13.75 -6.01 -8.20
N ASN A 36 14.13 -5.86 -9.46
CA ASN A 36 15.41 -6.32 -9.98
C ASN A 36 16.59 -5.53 -9.39
N LEU A 37 16.40 -4.24 -9.14
CA LEU A 37 17.41 -3.39 -8.50
C LEU A 37 17.67 -3.82 -7.06
N VAL A 38 16.62 -4.14 -6.30
CA VAL A 38 16.75 -4.68 -4.93
C VAL A 38 17.44 -6.05 -4.95
N ASP A 39 17.08 -6.93 -5.88
CA ASP A 39 17.71 -8.24 -6.04
C ASP A 39 19.22 -8.12 -6.30
N ALA A 40 19.61 -7.24 -7.22
CA ALA A 40 21.01 -6.96 -7.52
C ALA A 40 21.78 -6.38 -6.32
N ALA A 41 21.13 -5.50 -5.55
CA ALA A 41 21.69 -4.95 -4.33
C ALA A 41 21.95 -6.03 -3.28
N LEU A 42 21.00 -6.92 -3.05
CA LEU A 42 21.14 -8.03 -2.10
C LEU A 42 22.25 -9.02 -2.51
N HIS A 43 22.38 -9.28 -3.81
CA HIS A 43 23.52 -10.09 -4.31
C HIS A 43 24.88 -9.42 -4.07
N SER A 44 24.93 -8.09 -4.15
CA SER A 44 26.16 -7.33 -3.93
C SER A 44 26.50 -7.16 -2.44
N TYR A 45 25.49 -7.21 -1.59
CA TYR A 45 25.61 -7.01 -0.14
C TYR A 45 24.93 -8.14 0.63
N PRO A 46 25.53 -9.37 0.64
CA PRO A 46 24.92 -10.56 1.23
C PRO A 46 24.77 -10.49 2.76
N SER A 47 25.41 -9.53 3.41
CA SER A 47 25.26 -9.25 4.85
C SER A 47 24.09 -8.28 5.16
N CYS A 48 23.29 -7.92 4.17
CA CYS A 48 22.11 -7.08 4.38
C CYS A 48 21.13 -7.77 5.34
N GLU A 49 20.69 -7.06 6.36
CA GLU A 49 19.75 -7.57 7.37
C GLU A 49 18.33 -7.01 7.19
N ALA A 50 18.20 -5.84 6.55
CA ALA A 50 16.91 -5.19 6.33
C ALA A 50 16.89 -4.36 5.04
N ILE A 51 15.71 -4.30 4.43
CA ILE A 51 15.41 -3.49 3.25
C ILE A 51 14.37 -2.45 3.68
N TYR A 52 14.72 -1.18 3.56
CA TYR A 52 13.81 -0.08 3.90
C TYR A 52 13.45 0.74 2.65
N VAL A 53 12.16 0.84 2.37
CA VAL A 53 11.64 1.62 1.24
C VAL A 53 11.22 2.99 1.74
N PHE A 54 12.05 4.00 1.54
CA PHE A 54 11.84 5.36 2.07
C PHE A 54 10.49 5.95 1.70
N ALA A 55 10.04 5.76 0.48
CA ALA A 55 8.81 6.36 -0.03
C ALA A 55 7.55 5.86 0.67
N SER A 56 7.54 4.64 1.16
CA SER A 56 6.40 4.02 1.84
C SER A 56 6.62 3.78 3.33
N GLY A 57 7.86 3.94 3.80
CA GLY A 57 8.23 3.58 5.17
C GLY A 57 8.15 2.07 5.43
N LYS A 58 8.18 1.25 4.38
CA LYS A 58 8.09 -0.20 4.52
C LYS A 58 9.45 -0.79 4.83
N LEU A 59 9.50 -1.60 5.88
CA LEU A 59 10.64 -2.41 6.26
C LEU A 59 10.34 -3.88 5.94
N THR A 60 11.28 -4.55 5.29
CA THR A 60 11.18 -5.98 4.98
C THR A 60 12.55 -6.65 5.19
N THR A 61 12.58 -7.97 5.30
CA THR A 61 13.82 -8.73 5.44
C THR A 61 14.28 -9.28 4.09
N PRO A 62 15.60 -9.56 3.90
CA PRO A 62 16.07 -10.31 2.73
C PRO A 62 15.39 -11.67 2.59
N GLU A 63 15.06 -12.33 3.70
CA GLU A 63 14.33 -13.61 3.68
C GLU A 63 12.92 -13.45 3.11
N ASP A 64 12.17 -12.41 3.52
CA ASP A 64 10.84 -12.10 2.96
C ASP A 64 10.94 -11.77 1.47
N PHE A 65 11.99 -11.06 1.07
CA PHE A 65 12.27 -10.76 -0.33
C PHE A 65 12.53 -12.05 -1.14
N GLU A 66 13.39 -12.94 -0.66
CA GLU A 66 13.66 -14.25 -1.29
C GLU A 66 12.38 -15.10 -1.38
N ASN A 67 11.61 -15.18 -0.31
CA ASN A 67 10.33 -15.89 -0.29
C ASN A 67 9.31 -15.29 -1.27
N SER A 68 9.45 -14.03 -1.65
CA SER A 68 8.59 -13.40 -2.66
C SER A 68 8.85 -13.86 -4.09
N LYS A 69 9.98 -14.51 -4.38
CA LYS A 69 10.39 -14.94 -5.73
C LYS A 69 9.44 -15.96 -6.39
N GLN A 70 8.57 -16.58 -5.61
CA GLN A 70 7.50 -17.43 -6.12
C GLN A 70 6.36 -16.65 -6.81
N TYR A 71 6.32 -15.32 -6.67
CA TYR A 71 5.31 -14.45 -7.25
C TYR A 71 5.85 -13.70 -8.46
N ASP A 72 4.96 -13.16 -9.28
CA ASP A 72 5.32 -12.26 -10.37
C ASP A 72 5.87 -10.90 -9.88
N SER A 73 6.44 -10.12 -10.77
CA SER A 73 7.08 -8.84 -10.44
C SER A 73 6.12 -7.85 -9.79
N ALA A 74 4.86 -7.82 -10.20
CA ALA A 74 3.84 -6.93 -9.64
C ALA A 74 3.54 -7.29 -8.18
N ALA A 75 3.29 -8.56 -7.90
CA ALA A 75 3.04 -9.04 -6.54
C ALA A 75 4.28 -8.87 -5.63
N ARG A 76 5.49 -9.08 -6.18
CA ARG A 76 6.75 -8.81 -5.46
C ARG A 76 6.89 -7.34 -5.10
N PHE A 77 6.67 -6.44 -6.07
CA PHE A 77 6.69 -5.00 -5.82
C PHE A 77 5.71 -4.58 -4.72
N ILE A 78 4.45 -5.04 -4.80
CA ILE A 78 3.43 -4.72 -3.80
C ILE A 78 3.87 -5.18 -2.41
N ARG A 79 4.40 -6.40 -2.30
CA ARG A 79 4.91 -6.96 -1.04
C ARG A 79 6.12 -6.22 -0.49
N LEU A 80 7.00 -5.77 -1.36
CA LEU A 80 8.26 -5.11 -1.00
C LEU A 80 8.07 -3.62 -0.71
N ALA A 81 7.32 -2.91 -1.54
CA ALA A 81 7.33 -1.45 -1.59
C ALA A 81 6.03 -0.78 -1.13
N VAL A 82 4.90 -1.48 -1.16
CA VAL A 82 3.62 -0.91 -0.74
C VAL A 82 3.37 -1.21 0.73
N ASN A 83 3.14 -0.15 1.51
CA ASN A 83 2.82 -0.25 2.92
C ASN A 83 1.34 0.05 3.15
N ALA A 84 0.66 -0.75 3.98
CA ALA A 84 -0.66 -0.42 4.50
C ALA A 84 -0.50 0.19 5.90
N ARG A 85 -0.99 1.42 6.07
CA ARG A 85 -0.90 2.16 7.33
C ARG A 85 -2.25 2.24 7.99
N PHE A 86 -2.27 2.16 9.30
CA PHE A 86 -3.47 2.25 10.13
C PHE A 86 -3.35 3.41 11.12
N PHE A 87 -4.41 4.21 11.22
CA PHE A 87 -4.48 5.36 12.10
C PHE A 87 -5.81 5.38 12.85
N THR A 88 -5.76 5.72 14.13
CA THR A 88 -6.93 6.06 14.93
C THR A 88 -7.08 7.58 15.00
N ILE A 89 -8.32 8.06 15.00
CA ILE A 89 -8.59 9.50 15.12
C ILE A 89 -8.88 9.84 16.57
N ASN A 90 -8.12 10.79 17.12
CA ASN A 90 -8.25 11.18 18.52
C ASN A 90 -9.67 11.66 18.85
N ASN A 91 -10.20 11.20 19.98
CA ASN A 91 -11.54 11.50 20.48
C ASN A 91 -12.69 11.06 19.56
N SER A 92 -12.48 10.02 18.79
CA SER A 92 -13.46 9.41 17.88
C SER A 92 -13.22 7.90 17.81
N ASP A 93 -14.25 7.16 17.43
CA ASP A 93 -14.12 5.74 17.03
C ASP A 93 -13.74 5.59 15.56
N ASP A 94 -13.49 6.70 14.89
CA ASP A 94 -13.11 6.71 13.48
C ASP A 94 -11.65 6.27 13.29
N MET A 95 -11.43 5.58 12.21
CA MET A 95 -10.14 5.01 11.83
C MET A 95 -9.87 5.27 10.36
N ILE A 96 -8.59 5.33 9.99
CA ILE A 96 -8.16 5.42 8.60
C ILE A 96 -7.18 4.29 8.31
N VAL A 97 -7.39 3.61 7.20
CA VAL A 97 -6.39 2.75 6.57
C VAL A 97 -6.08 3.32 5.20
N ASP A 98 -4.80 3.41 4.87
CA ASP A 98 -4.37 3.75 3.53
C ASP A 98 -3.22 2.86 3.07
N THR A 99 -3.07 2.69 1.75
CA THR A 99 -1.81 2.23 1.18
C THR A 99 -0.92 3.41 0.85
N ILE A 100 0.38 3.19 0.85
CA ILE A 100 1.37 4.14 0.38
C ILE A 100 2.48 3.40 -0.35
N GLY A 101 2.79 3.85 -1.56
CA GLY A 101 3.84 3.26 -2.40
C GLY A 101 3.56 3.42 -3.89
N PHE A 102 2.33 3.29 -4.33
CA PHE A 102 1.98 3.43 -5.75
C PHE A 102 2.16 4.85 -6.29
N TYR A 103 2.02 5.87 -5.44
CA TYR A 103 2.19 7.27 -5.84
C TYR A 103 3.58 7.58 -6.41
N THR A 104 4.60 6.80 -6.06
CA THR A 104 5.97 6.95 -6.59
C THR A 104 6.06 6.65 -8.09
N PHE A 105 5.10 5.91 -8.61
CA PHE A 105 4.97 5.56 -10.03
C PHE A 105 3.85 6.35 -10.71
N GLY A 106 3.36 7.42 -10.08
CA GLY A 106 2.26 8.23 -10.60
C GLY A 106 0.89 7.55 -10.50
N CYS A 107 0.79 6.43 -9.78
CA CYS A 107 -0.44 5.69 -9.58
C CYS A 107 -1.13 6.08 -8.26
N ALA A 108 -2.43 5.88 -8.18
CA ALA A 108 -3.18 6.18 -6.97
C ALA A 108 -3.00 5.07 -5.92
N ASP A 109 -2.80 5.48 -4.68
CA ASP A 109 -2.94 4.62 -3.52
C ASP A 109 -4.43 4.42 -3.17
N VAL A 110 -4.76 3.63 -2.16
CA VAL A 110 -6.15 3.37 -1.72
C VAL A 110 -6.33 3.85 -0.29
N GLN A 111 -7.51 4.40 0.02
CA GLN A 111 -7.84 4.90 1.35
C GLN A 111 -9.25 4.45 1.77
N LEU A 112 -9.39 4.12 3.05
CA LEU A 112 -10.66 3.84 3.72
C LEU A 112 -10.72 4.61 5.03
N HIS A 113 -11.70 5.51 5.15
CA HIS A 113 -12.00 6.23 6.39
C HIS A 113 -13.30 5.69 6.97
N PHE A 114 -13.23 5.04 8.13
CA PHE A 114 -14.31 4.17 8.61
C PHE A 114 -14.44 4.12 10.14
N HIS A 115 -15.54 3.55 10.60
CA HIS A 115 -15.75 3.08 11.96
C HIS A 115 -16.46 1.72 11.95
N GLY A 116 -16.43 0.99 13.05
CA GLY A 116 -17.23 -0.24 13.23
C GLY A 116 -16.86 -1.43 12.34
N ILE A 117 -15.72 -1.38 11.64
CA ILE A 117 -15.11 -2.51 10.93
C ILE A 117 -13.87 -2.96 11.72
N ASP A 118 -13.62 -4.26 11.80
CA ASP A 118 -12.39 -4.78 12.38
C ASP A 118 -11.16 -4.23 11.62
N PRO A 119 -10.18 -3.62 12.30
CA PRO A 119 -9.03 -3.01 11.65
C PRO A 119 -8.24 -3.96 10.75
N ASN A 120 -8.11 -5.24 11.12
CA ASN A 120 -7.39 -6.21 10.31
C ASN A 120 -8.13 -6.49 8.99
N HIS A 121 -9.46 -6.60 9.05
CA HIS A 121 -10.29 -6.74 7.85
C HIS A 121 -10.20 -5.51 6.95
N ALA A 122 -10.16 -4.31 7.53
CA ALA A 122 -10.00 -3.06 6.78
C ALA A 122 -8.65 -2.99 6.07
N VAL A 123 -7.55 -3.34 6.76
CA VAL A 123 -6.19 -3.39 6.19
C VAL A 123 -6.11 -4.40 5.05
N GLU A 124 -6.61 -5.62 5.26
CA GLU A 124 -6.63 -6.66 4.24
C GLU A 124 -7.45 -6.24 3.02
N TYR A 125 -8.62 -5.65 3.24
CA TYR A 125 -9.49 -5.17 2.18
C TYR A 125 -8.83 -4.09 1.32
N VAL A 126 -8.28 -3.04 1.94
CA VAL A 126 -7.61 -1.95 1.23
C VAL A 126 -6.41 -2.46 0.43
N TYR A 127 -5.65 -3.40 1.00
CA TYR A 127 -4.52 -4.03 0.31
C TYR A 127 -4.95 -4.87 -0.90
N ASN A 128 -6.06 -5.59 -0.78
CA ASN A 128 -6.64 -6.38 -1.88
C ASN A 128 -7.14 -5.47 -3.02
N ILE A 129 -7.83 -4.36 -2.70
CA ILE A 129 -8.27 -3.39 -3.71
C ILE A 129 -7.07 -2.73 -4.40
N ALA A 130 -6.06 -2.35 -3.65
CA ALA A 130 -4.82 -1.78 -4.20
C ALA A 130 -4.12 -2.75 -5.16
N SER A 131 -4.03 -4.03 -4.77
CA SER A 131 -3.45 -5.08 -5.61
C SER A 131 -4.29 -5.32 -6.88
N TYR A 132 -5.61 -5.32 -6.75
CA TYR A 132 -6.52 -5.43 -7.88
C TYR A 132 -6.34 -4.27 -8.88
N GLN A 133 -6.31 -3.04 -8.37
CA GLN A 133 -6.10 -1.84 -9.18
C GLN A 133 -4.79 -1.93 -9.96
N PHE A 134 -3.69 -2.22 -9.29
CA PHE A 134 -2.37 -2.29 -9.90
C PHE A 134 -2.28 -3.39 -10.97
N ASN A 135 -2.79 -4.59 -10.68
CA ASN A 135 -2.72 -5.72 -11.60
C ASN A 135 -3.61 -5.57 -12.85
N ASN A 136 -4.69 -4.77 -12.75
CA ASN A 136 -5.68 -4.60 -13.81
C ASN A 136 -5.67 -3.19 -14.45
N ASP A 137 -4.55 -2.48 -14.42
CA ASP A 137 -4.37 -1.18 -15.07
C ASP A 137 -5.31 -0.08 -14.53
N PHE A 138 -5.57 -0.09 -13.21
CA PHE A 138 -6.42 0.89 -12.53
C PHE A 138 -7.79 1.06 -13.19
N PRO A 139 -8.59 -0.02 -13.29
CA PRO A 139 -9.83 -0.01 -14.05
C PRO A 139 -10.93 0.81 -13.39
N VAL A 140 -10.90 0.96 -12.06
CA VAL A 140 -11.95 1.63 -11.27
C VAL A 140 -11.85 3.14 -11.40
N LYS A 141 -12.98 3.81 -11.63
CA LYS A 141 -13.07 5.26 -11.83
C LYS A 141 -13.88 5.94 -10.72
N SER A 142 -13.70 7.25 -10.58
CA SER A 142 -14.54 8.05 -9.67
C SER A 142 -16.01 7.89 -10.01
N GLY A 143 -16.81 7.54 -9.00
CA GLY A 143 -18.25 7.29 -9.12
C GLY A 143 -18.64 5.84 -9.33
N ASP A 144 -17.69 4.96 -9.60
CA ASP A 144 -17.93 3.52 -9.64
C ASP A 144 -18.27 2.97 -8.24
N THR A 145 -18.76 1.73 -8.23
CA THR A 145 -18.89 0.93 -7.03
C THR A 145 -17.98 -0.28 -7.08
N ILE A 146 -17.52 -0.72 -5.93
CA ILE A 146 -16.75 -1.95 -5.74
C ILE A 146 -17.40 -2.81 -4.66
N ASP A 147 -17.15 -4.11 -4.72
CA ASP A 147 -17.65 -5.04 -3.72
C ASP A 147 -17.07 -4.73 -2.33
N GLY A 148 -17.94 -4.54 -1.35
CA GLY A 148 -17.56 -4.33 0.04
C GLY A 148 -17.32 -5.61 0.80
N ILE A 149 -17.08 -5.50 2.12
CA ILE A 149 -16.90 -6.67 3.01
C ILE A 149 -18.08 -6.86 3.96
N ASN A 150 -18.35 -8.11 4.30
CA ASN A 150 -19.28 -8.48 5.35
C ASN A 150 -18.61 -8.42 6.74
N GLU A 151 -19.37 -8.76 7.80
CA GLU A 151 -18.90 -8.75 9.19
C GLU A 151 -17.70 -9.68 9.46
N ASN A 152 -17.49 -10.68 8.62
CA ASN A 152 -16.32 -11.59 8.70
C ASN A 152 -15.13 -11.14 7.83
N GLY A 153 -15.15 -9.93 7.28
CA GLY A 153 -14.10 -9.39 6.42
C GLY A 153 -14.06 -9.97 5.00
N ARG A 154 -15.06 -10.77 4.61
CA ARG A 154 -15.09 -11.38 3.26
C ARG A 154 -15.70 -10.41 2.27
N ILE A 155 -15.06 -10.24 1.12
CA ILE A 155 -15.61 -9.48 -0.01
C ILE A 155 -16.86 -10.19 -0.52
N VAL A 156 -17.96 -9.45 -0.67
CA VAL A 156 -19.26 -9.95 -1.11
C VAL A 156 -19.92 -8.98 -2.09
N GLN A 157 -20.56 -9.53 -3.14
CA GLN A 157 -21.18 -8.75 -4.21
C GLN A 157 -22.45 -8.00 -3.77
N ASP A 158 -23.11 -8.46 -2.72
CA ASP A 158 -24.35 -7.83 -2.20
C ASP A 158 -24.09 -6.51 -1.46
N ILE A 159 -22.84 -6.21 -1.12
CA ILE A 159 -22.43 -4.95 -0.49
C ILE A 159 -21.65 -4.15 -1.50
N GLN A 160 -22.19 -3.00 -1.91
CA GLN A 160 -21.55 -2.14 -2.89
C GLN A 160 -21.12 -0.82 -2.24
N TRP A 161 -19.82 -0.49 -2.35
CA TRP A 161 -19.22 0.72 -1.82
C TRP A 161 -18.81 1.65 -2.95
N ARG A 162 -19.18 2.94 -2.84
CA ARG A 162 -18.79 3.96 -3.81
C ARG A 162 -17.35 4.35 -3.64
N VAL A 163 -16.71 4.69 -4.74
CA VAL A 163 -15.31 5.14 -4.75
C VAL A 163 -15.15 6.44 -5.52
N GLN A 164 -14.12 7.21 -5.15
CA GLN A 164 -13.71 8.39 -5.89
C GLN A 164 -12.22 8.66 -5.72
N TYR A 165 -11.61 9.25 -6.73
CA TYR A 165 -10.24 9.76 -6.60
C TYR A 165 -10.26 11.11 -5.92
N GLU A 166 -9.45 11.25 -4.87
CA GLU A 166 -9.29 12.49 -4.12
C GLU A 166 -7.88 12.61 -3.52
N ASN A 167 -7.60 13.71 -2.81
CA ASN A 167 -6.37 13.83 -2.05
C ASN A 167 -6.47 13.01 -0.76
N SER A 168 -5.36 12.33 -0.41
CA SER A 168 -5.27 11.57 0.82
C SER A 168 -5.50 12.43 2.07
N LEU A 169 -6.12 11.85 3.09
CA LEU A 169 -6.29 12.48 4.41
C LEU A 169 -4.98 12.49 5.22
N ILE A 170 -4.09 11.56 4.93
CA ILE A 170 -2.82 11.36 5.65
C ILE A 170 -1.63 11.74 4.76
N GLN A 171 -0.66 12.41 5.36
CA GLN A 171 0.59 12.78 4.69
C GLN A 171 1.41 11.56 4.23
N PRO A 172 2.17 11.69 3.12
CA PRO A 172 2.20 12.82 2.19
C PRO A 172 0.90 12.94 1.38
N ILE A 173 0.51 14.19 1.05
CA ILE A 173 -0.67 14.41 0.20
C ILE A 173 -0.39 13.83 -1.19
N ARG A 174 -1.29 12.95 -1.62
CA ARG A 174 -1.21 12.23 -2.89
C ARG A 174 -2.60 11.83 -3.36
N THR A 175 -2.74 11.43 -4.60
CA THR A 175 -4.00 10.90 -5.11
C THR A 175 -4.27 9.51 -4.51
N VAL A 176 -5.47 9.33 -3.99
CA VAL A 176 -5.97 8.04 -3.49
C VAL A 176 -7.30 7.70 -4.12
N LEU A 177 -7.57 6.42 -4.31
CA LEU A 177 -8.91 5.90 -4.49
C LEU A 177 -9.55 5.79 -3.11
N ASP A 178 -10.40 6.73 -2.78
CA ASP A 178 -11.11 6.76 -1.51
C ASP A 178 -12.38 5.93 -1.58
N ILE A 179 -12.59 5.10 -0.57
CA ILE A 179 -13.69 4.15 -0.50
C ILE A 179 -14.71 4.62 0.53
N ASN A 180 -15.95 4.91 0.08
CA ASN A 180 -17.08 5.17 0.96
C ASN A 180 -17.75 3.86 1.34
N CYS A 181 -17.49 3.36 2.54
CA CYS A 181 -18.02 2.10 3.05
C CYS A 181 -19.45 2.18 3.62
N GLY A 182 -20.24 3.12 3.14
CA GLY A 182 -21.68 3.24 3.45
C GLY A 182 -21.93 3.49 4.95
N LYS A 183 -22.65 2.61 5.62
CA LYS A 183 -22.97 2.77 7.04
C LYS A 183 -21.76 2.79 7.97
N TYR A 184 -20.63 2.33 7.50
CA TYR A 184 -19.37 2.33 8.24
C TYR A 184 -18.47 3.52 7.87
N ALA A 185 -18.87 4.35 6.92
CA ALA A 185 -18.07 5.51 6.50
C ALA A 185 -17.97 6.54 7.62
N ALA A 186 -16.75 6.94 7.94
CA ALA A 186 -16.44 7.98 8.90
C ALA A 186 -16.34 9.34 8.23
N GLY A 187 -16.43 10.41 9.04
CA GLY A 187 -16.46 11.77 8.56
C GLY A 187 -17.84 12.17 7.98
N GLN A 188 -17.99 13.44 7.63
CA GLN A 188 -19.25 13.97 7.07
C GLN A 188 -19.35 13.70 5.56
N ARG A 189 -19.18 12.45 5.14
CA ARG A 189 -19.33 12.10 3.73
C ARG A 189 -20.81 12.01 3.37
N LYS A 190 -21.23 12.78 2.38
CA LYS A 190 -22.57 12.63 1.82
C LYS A 190 -22.64 11.29 1.09
N SER A 191 -23.58 10.46 1.49
CA SER A 191 -23.93 9.19 0.84
C SER A 191 -24.36 9.39 -0.61
#